data_9658bf71e669cd29e1a000dc98f526bf
#
_entry.id   9658bf71e669cd29e1a000dc98f526bf
#
_cell.length_a   1.000
_cell.length_b   1.000
_cell.length_c   1.000
_cell.angle_alpha   90.00
_cell.angle_beta   90.00
_cell.angle_gamma   90.00
#
_symmetry.space_group_name_H-M   'P 1'
#
loop_
_entity.id
_entity.type
_entity.pdbx_description
1 polymer ?
#
loop_
_entity_poly.entity_id
_entity_poly.type
_entity_poly.pdbx_seq_one_letter_code
_entity_poly.pdbx_strand_id
1 'polypeptide(L)'
;MQIINNIQNILRTVMKKYISLLMLSAVLLSCKTEMDRAMKSADKDFILKVANEKFANKKWSDALALYDRLPNLVAGTDDAPNVVFNSAYANYYDKNYRLAANQFKNFAISFPQDSRKEEASYLSALCYYEGSLDYNLDQSNTESAITELQNFLNDYPDSERSKNISQLIDELSYKLEFKAFENAKQYYKMAEYKAASVAFENVLEDFPATKLKPQIYDIIVKSKYELAVNSVYDLKKERLDAASAYAKRIAAEMPNTVVAKTANDLYTKLEAEKVKFAKVQVEVEKRKAEYEAKVKNAEAKESEKKEIALEKNQLNLQKAAEQTRRDSAKISSPEPQATFKFKR
;
A
#
# COMPACT_ATOMS: atom_id res chain seq x y z
N MET A 1 -48.39 51.80 51.23
CA MET A 1 -46.96 52.11 51.31
C MET A 1 -46.05 50.88 51.03
N GLN A 2 -46.33 49.66 51.52
CA GLN A 2 -45.51 48.44 51.27
C GLN A 2 -45.42 47.98 49.78
N ILE A 3 -46.47 48.15 48.98
CA ILE A 3 -46.52 47.72 47.60
C ILE A 3 -45.59 48.60 46.71
N ILE A 4 -45.51 49.91 46.99
CA ILE A 4 -44.64 50.87 46.24
C ILE A 4 -43.18 50.57 46.54
N ASN A 5 -42.81 50.20 47.77
CA ASN A 5 -41.43 49.84 48.12
C ASN A 5 -41.00 48.52 47.47
N ASN A 6 -41.91 47.54 47.33
CA ASN A 6 -41.62 46.29 46.69
C ASN A 6 -41.38 46.44 45.17
N ILE A 7 -42.18 47.29 44.52
CA ILE A 7 -42.01 47.61 43.10
C ILE A 7 -40.68 48.33 42.84
N GLN A 8 -40.30 49.29 43.72
CA GLN A 8 -38.99 49.98 43.58
C GLN A 8 -37.79 49.04 43.79
N ASN A 9 -37.89 48.05 44.69
CA ASN A 9 -36.83 47.08 44.91
C ASN A 9 -36.71 46.08 43.74
N ILE A 10 -37.79 45.68 43.15
CA ILE A 10 -37.81 44.80 41.96
C ILE A 10 -37.20 45.59 40.76
N LEU A 11 -37.60 46.84 40.54
CA LEU A 11 -37.05 47.72 39.49
C LEU A 11 -35.54 47.95 39.68
N ARG A 12 -35.07 48.21 40.91
CA ARG A 12 -33.63 48.32 41.17
C ARG A 12 -32.85 47.04 40.90
N THR A 13 -33.40 45.89 41.21
CA THR A 13 -32.74 44.59 40.99
C THR A 13 -32.67 44.26 39.53
N VAL A 14 -33.76 44.52 38.79
CA VAL A 14 -33.81 44.34 37.35
C VAL A 14 -32.84 45.32 36.60
N MET A 15 -32.84 46.59 36.99
CA MET A 15 -31.89 47.59 36.44
C MET A 15 -30.43 47.20 36.69
N LYS A 16 -30.08 46.71 37.92
CA LYS A 16 -28.72 46.23 38.20
C LYS A 16 -28.30 45.04 37.31
N LYS A 17 -29.20 44.09 37.03
CA LYS A 17 -28.94 42.98 36.12
C LYS A 17 -28.70 43.45 34.67
N TYR A 18 -29.51 44.38 34.17
CA TYR A 18 -29.31 44.91 32.81
C TYR A 18 -28.04 45.79 32.70
N ILE A 19 -27.69 46.56 33.73
CA ILE A 19 -26.44 47.35 33.77
C ILE A 19 -25.22 46.38 33.79
N SER A 20 -25.28 45.30 34.59
CA SER A 20 -24.23 44.27 34.62
C SER A 20 -24.07 43.55 33.26
N LEU A 21 -25.18 43.25 32.60
CA LEU A 21 -25.19 42.60 31.27
C LEU A 21 -24.63 43.57 30.19
N LEU A 22 -24.97 44.87 30.30
CA LEU A 22 -24.48 45.91 29.39
C LEU A 22 -22.97 46.17 29.57
N MET A 23 -22.46 46.14 30.80
CA MET A 23 -21.02 46.19 31.09
C MET A 23 -20.27 44.98 30.54
N LEU A 24 -20.84 43.78 30.70
CA LEU A 24 -20.22 42.55 30.16
C LEU A 24 -20.16 42.56 28.64
N SER A 25 -21.21 43.07 27.97
CA SER A 25 -21.23 43.20 26.50
C SER A 25 -20.26 44.27 25.99
N ALA A 26 -20.05 45.36 26.71
CA ALA A 26 -19.08 46.42 26.37
C ALA A 26 -17.63 45.92 26.44
N VAL A 27 -17.30 45.02 27.41
CA VAL A 27 -15.97 44.39 27.52
C VAL A 27 -15.71 43.44 26.34
N LEU A 28 -16.71 42.69 25.88
CA LEU A 28 -16.59 41.78 24.73
C LEU A 28 -16.41 42.53 23.40
N LEU A 29 -17.02 43.70 23.24
CA LEU A 29 -16.88 44.56 22.08
C LEU A 29 -15.52 45.28 22.05
N SER A 30 -14.94 45.63 23.20
CA SER A 30 -13.62 46.25 23.29
C SER A 30 -12.49 45.33 22.84
N CYS A 31 -12.51 44.04 23.17
CA CYS A 31 -11.53 43.07 22.70
C CYS A 31 -11.55 42.89 21.17
N LYS A 32 -12.74 42.91 20.57
CA LYS A 32 -12.89 42.80 19.10
C LYS A 32 -12.31 44.01 18.37
N THR A 33 -12.46 45.22 18.95
CA THR A 33 -11.92 46.47 18.35
C THR A 33 -10.40 46.55 18.39
N GLU A 34 -9.71 45.96 19.39
CA GLU A 34 -8.24 45.98 19.46
C GLU A 34 -7.62 45.01 18.43
N MET A 35 -8.15 43.81 18.32
CA MET A 35 -7.76 42.85 17.28
C MET A 35 -7.97 43.41 15.87
N ASP A 36 -9.15 44.01 15.61
CA ASP A 36 -9.46 44.59 14.31
C ASP A 36 -8.52 45.77 13.96
N ARG A 37 -8.11 46.57 14.97
CA ARG A 37 -7.13 47.65 14.81
C ARG A 37 -5.75 47.09 14.51
N ALA A 38 -5.29 46.05 15.23
CA ALA A 38 -4.01 45.40 15.01
C ALA A 38 -3.95 44.78 13.61
N MET A 39 -5.04 44.12 13.17
CA MET A 39 -5.15 43.55 11.83
C MET A 39 -5.08 44.55 10.68
N LYS A 40 -5.35 45.81 10.93
CA LYS A 40 -5.29 46.89 9.93
C LYS A 40 -4.07 47.80 10.08
N SER A 41 -3.31 47.64 11.15
CA SER A 41 -2.14 48.48 11.46
C SER A 41 -0.94 48.11 10.56
N ALA A 42 -0.10 49.08 10.26
CA ALA A 42 1.26 48.87 9.72
C ALA A 42 2.33 49.01 10.82
N ASP A 43 1.93 49.33 12.05
CA ASP A 43 2.83 49.51 13.19
C ASP A 43 3.23 48.13 13.73
N LYS A 44 4.51 47.76 13.52
CA LYS A 44 5.11 46.50 13.96
C LYS A 44 4.93 46.30 15.46
N ASP A 45 5.24 47.31 16.28
CA ASP A 45 5.27 47.16 17.73
C ASP A 45 3.85 46.99 18.30
N PHE A 46 2.88 47.66 17.72
CA PHE A 46 1.48 47.49 18.09
C PHE A 46 0.96 46.09 17.71
N ILE A 47 1.26 45.61 16.49
CA ILE A 47 0.86 44.26 16.04
C ILE A 47 1.50 43.20 16.94
N LEU A 48 2.80 43.32 17.22
CA LEU A 48 3.56 42.39 18.06
C LEU A 48 3.02 42.34 19.49
N LYS A 49 2.72 43.49 20.07
CA LYS A 49 2.13 43.61 21.42
C LYS A 49 0.82 42.79 21.48
N VAL A 50 -0.11 43.05 20.56
CA VAL A 50 -1.43 42.39 20.56
C VAL A 50 -1.28 40.89 20.27
N ALA A 51 -0.36 40.51 19.35
CA ALA A 51 -0.08 39.09 19.07
C ALA A 51 0.38 38.34 20.33
N ASN A 52 1.34 38.93 21.06
CA ASN A 52 1.86 38.34 22.30
C ASN A 52 0.80 38.30 23.42
N GLU A 53 -0.09 39.27 23.52
CA GLU A 53 -1.22 39.27 24.44
C GLU A 53 -2.22 38.13 24.09
N LYS A 54 -2.51 37.93 22.80
CA LYS A 54 -3.37 36.81 22.36
C LYS A 54 -2.72 35.49 22.64
N PHE A 55 -1.43 35.33 22.38
CA PHE A 55 -0.65 34.12 22.67
C PHE A 55 -0.67 33.80 24.16
N ALA A 56 -0.38 34.76 25.05
CA ALA A 56 -0.40 34.60 26.51
C ALA A 56 -1.79 34.18 27.02
N ASN A 57 -2.85 34.66 26.37
CA ASN A 57 -4.24 34.31 26.68
C ASN A 57 -4.72 33.02 25.99
N LYS A 58 -3.82 32.24 25.37
CA LYS A 58 -4.10 30.98 24.67
C LYS A 58 -5.12 31.11 23.53
N LYS A 59 -5.22 32.30 22.94
CA LYS A 59 -6.05 32.57 21.76
C LYS A 59 -5.21 32.33 20.51
N TRP A 60 -4.90 31.04 20.26
CA TRP A 60 -3.90 30.63 19.26
C TRP A 60 -4.21 31.14 17.87
N SER A 61 -5.45 30.96 17.40
CA SER A 61 -5.90 31.41 16.08
C SER A 61 -5.79 32.94 15.91
N ASP A 62 -6.17 33.74 16.94
CA ASP A 62 -6.03 35.21 16.92
C ASP A 62 -4.54 35.61 16.88
N ALA A 63 -3.70 34.91 17.70
CA ALA A 63 -2.26 35.19 17.73
C ALA A 63 -1.61 34.85 16.38
N LEU A 64 -1.94 33.73 15.77
CA LEU A 64 -1.44 33.31 14.46
C LEU A 64 -1.79 34.33 13.37
N ALA A 65 -3.04 34.80 13.32
CA ALA A 65 -3.45 35.82 12.35
C ALA A 65 -2.61 37.09 12.42
N LEU A 66 -2.11 37.43 13.60
CA LEU A 66 -1.24 38.60 13.80
C LEU A 66 0.24 38.26 13.53
N TYR A 67 0.72 37.07 13.98
CA TYR A 67 2.08 36.64 13.69
C TYR A 67 2.33 36.48 12.20
N ASP A 68 1.37 36.01 11.41
CA ASP A 68 1.49 35.89 9.94
C ASP A 68 1.75 37.22 9.22
N ARG A 69 1.45 38.37 9.85
CA ARG A 69 1.70 39.70 9.31
C ARG A 69 3.09 40.24 9.64
N LEU A 70 3.75 39.65 10.62
CA LEU A 70 4.98 40.19 11.21
C LEU A 70 6.28 39.84 10.44
N PRO A 71 6.43 38.70 9.74
CA PRO A 71 7.73 38.28 9.23
C PRO A 71 8.47 39.33 8.42
N ASN A 72 7.77 39.99 7.51
CA ASN A 72 8.38 41.07 6.69
C ASN A 72 8.67 42.35 7.48
N LEU A 73 7.94 42.60 8.57
CA LEU A 73 8.08 43.79 9.40
C LEU A 73 9.22 43.65 10.43
N VAL A 74 9.54 42.43 10.84
CA VAL A 74 10.57 42.13 11.83
C VAL A 74 11.85 41.56 11.22
N ALA A 75 11.90 41.37 9.90
CA ALA A 75 13.07 40.84 9.21
C ALA A 75 14.34 41.62 9.55
N GLY A 76 15.37 40.95 10.06
CA GLY A 76 16.65 41.57 10.46
C GLY A 76 16.61 42.34 11.77
N THR A 77 15.51 42.28 12.53
CA THR A 77 15.42 42.88 13.88
C THR A 77 15.55 41.80 14.95
N ASP A 78 15.79 42.25 16.20
CA ASP A 78 15.87 41.38 17.39
C ASP A 78 14.53 40.71 17.73
N ASP A 79 13.43 41.19 17.17
CA ASP A 79 12.11 40.58 17.37
C ASP A 79 11.88 39.31 16.49
N ALA A 80 12.60 39.18 15.37
CA ALA A 80 12.39 38.09 14.41
C ALA A 80 12.44 36.69 15.03
N PRO A 81 13.43 36.34 15.87
CA PRO A 81 13.46 35.01 16.51
C PRO A 81 12.21 34.76 17.38
N ASN A 82 11.77 35.76 18.15
CA ASN A 82 10.62 35.63 19.03
C ASN A 82 9.31 35.43 18.26
N VAL A 83 9.13 36.17 17.16
CA VAL A 83 7.95 36.03 16.30
C VAL A 83 7.87 34.64 15.68
N VAL A 84 8.98 34.17 15.11
CA VAL A 84 9.01 32.80 14.49
C VAL A 84 8.77 31.73 15.54
N PHE A 85 9.43 31.81 16.69
CA PHE A 85 9.31 30.82 17.76
C PHE A 85 7.91 30.77 18.37
N ASN A 86 7.32 31.93 18.68
CA ASN A 86 5.97 32.01 19.22
C ASN A 86 4.90 31.61 18.21
N SER A 87 5.09 31.92 16.93
CA SER A 87 4.22 31.44 15.85
C SER A 87 4.24 29.91 15.75
N ALA A 88 5.43 29.31 15.84
CA ALA A 88 5.56 27.86 15.85
C ALA A 88 4.84 27.23 17.05
N TYR A 89 4.99 27.79 18.23
CA TYR A 89 4.26 27.33 19.43
C TYR A 89 2.74 27.52 19.31
N ALA A 90 2.28 28.66 18.74
CA ALA A 90 0.86 28.87 18.53
C ALA A 90 0.27 27.82 17.58
N ASN A 91 0.98 27.47 16.51
CA ASN A 91 0.60 26.36 15.62
C ASN A 91 0.59 25.00 16.32
N TYR A 92 1.57 24.73 17.19
CA TYR A 92 1.60 23.51 17.99
C TYR A 92 0.36 23.38 18.89
N TYR A 93 0.03 24.42 19.61
CA TYR A 93 -1.15 24.41 20.51
C TYR A 93 -2.48 24.43 19.75
N ASP A 94 -2.51 24.98 18.55
CA ASP A 94 -3.67 24.92 17.64
C ASP A 94 -3.75 23.60 16.86
N LYS A 95 -2.86 22.64 17.17
CA LYS A 95 -2.75 21.29 16.56
C LYS A 95 -2.39 21.29 15.07
N ASN A 96 -1.86 22.37 14.57
CA ASN A 96 -1.29 22.48 13.22
C ASN A 96 0.13 21.88 13.19
N TYR A 97 0.28 20.62 13.63
CA TYR A 97 1.56 20.01 13.94
C TYR A 97 2.57 20.05 12.79
N ARG A 98 2.14 19.76 11.56
CA ARG A 98 3.05 19.80 10.40
C ARG A 98 3.61 21.19 10.12
N LEU A 99 2.79 22.23 10.29
CA LEU A 99 3.24 23.60 10.11
C LEU A 99 4.18 24.03 11.25
N ALA A 100 3.82 23.71 12.49
CA ALA A 100 4.65 23.94 13.66
C ALA A 100 6.03 23.27 13.53
N ALA A 101 6.07 22.00 13.10
CA ALA A 101 7.32 21.27 12.88
C ALA A 101 8.24 22.01 11.90
N ASN A 102 7.72 22.41 10.74
CA ASN A 102 8.50 23.15 9.75
C ASN A 102 8.99 24.50 10.29
N GLN A 103 8.15 25.21 11.05
CA GLN A 103 8.53 26.51 11.64
C GLN A 103 9.63 26.35 12.70
N PHE A 104 9.54 25.34 13.58
CA PHE A 104 10.60 25.06 14.55
C PHE A 104 11.90 24.62 13.86
N LYS A 105 11.83 23.79 12.81
CA LYS A 105 13.00 23.42 12.02
C LYS A 105 13.66 24.65 11.38
N ASN A 106 12.85 25.50 10.74
CA ASN A 106 13.32 26.73 10.13
C ASN A 106 13.93 27.69 11.17
N PHE A 107 13.36 27.76 12.39
CA PHE A 107 13.94 28.53 13.49
C PHE A 107 15.34 28.06 13.82
N ALA A 108 15.54 26.75 14.02
CA ALA A 108 16.84 26.17 14.36
C ALA A 108 17.92 26.43 13.28
N ILE A 109 17.50 26.48 12.01
CA ILE A 109 18.37 26.78 10.86
C ILE A 109 18.68 28.27 10.76
N SER A 110 17.64 29.13 10.89
CA SER A 110 17.75 30.57 10.67
C SER A 110 18.42 31.31 11.82
N PHE A 111 18.31 30.78 13.04
CA PHE A 111 18.87 31.37 14.26
C PHE A 111 19.82 30.41 14.97
N PRO A 112 20.96 30.06 14.35
CA PRO A 112 21.86 29.02 14.86
C PRO A 112 22.56 29.37 16.19
N GLN A 113 22.58 30.65 16.56
CA GLN A 113 23.17 31.16 17.81
C GLN A 113 22.12 31.43 18.91
N ASP A 114 20.83 31.25 18.62
CA ASP A 114 19.78 31.41 19.62
C ASP A 114 19.81 30.24 20.62
N SER A 115 19.74 30.54 21.91
CA SER A 115 19.76 29.53 22.98
C SER A 115 18.61 28.50 22.89
N ARG A 116 17.55 28.83 22.18
CA ARG A 116 16.38 27.95 21.94
C ARG A 116 16.55 27.02 20.72
N LYS A 117 17.70 27.03 20.03
CA LYS A 117 17.97 26.18 18.87
C LYS A 117 17.74 24.69 19.17
N GLU A 118 18.33 24.21 20.27
CA GLU A 118 18.13 22.81 20.70
C GLU A 118 16.65 22.50 20.96
N GLU A 119 15.98 23.38 21.70
CA GLU A 119 14.54 23.23 21.97
C GLU A 119 13.72 23.21 20.68
N ALA A 120 14.00 24.09 19.74
CA ALA A 120 13.30 24.14 18.46
C ALA A 120 13.54 22.86 17.65
N SER A 121 14.77 22.33 17.61
CA SER A 121 15.06 21.05 16.95
C SER A 121 14.26 19.89 17.56
N TYR A 122 14.20 19.82 18.88
CA TYR A 122 13.38 18.84 19.59
C TYR A 122 11.89 19.00 19.31
N LEU A 123 11.38 20.22 19.39
CA LEU A 123 9.97 20.51 19.13
C LEU A 123 9.55 20.23 17.68
N SER A 124 10.45 20.42 16.72
CA SER A 124 10.19 20.00 15.34
C SER A 124 9.89 18.50 15.25
N ALA A 125 10.76 17.68 15.84
CA ALA A 125 10.57 16.23 15.88
C ALA A 125 9.30 15.83 16.65
N LEU A 126 9.07 16.46 17.81
CA LEU A 126 7.88 16.20 18.64
C LEU A 126 6.57 16.58 17.92
N CYS A 127 6.55 17.68 17.15
CA CYS A 127 5.39 18.06 16.35
C CYS A 127 5.04 16.98 15.30
N TYR A 128 6.03 16.42 14.60
CA TYR A 128 5.77 15.31 13.68
C TYR A 128 5.28 14.06 14.41
N TYR A 129 5.83 13.78 15.60
CA TYR A 129 5.37 12.67 16.44
C TYR A 129 3.89 12.83 16.84
N GLU A 130 3.50 14.01 17.37
CA GLU A 130 2.13 14.32 17.74
C GLU A 130 1.17 14.33 16.53
N GLY A 131 1.66 14.70 15.36
CA GLY A 131 0.93 14.67 14.10
C GLY A 131 0.92 13.31 13.40
N SER A 132 1.55 12.27 13.98
CA SER A 132 1.56 10.93 13.44
C SER A 132 0.20 10.27 13.64
N LEU A 133 -0.45 9.94 12.54
CA LEU A 133 -1.79 9.35 12.52
C LEU A 133 -1.77 7.84 12.82
N ASP A 134 -2.97 7.23 12.94
CA ASP A 134 -3.11 5.79 13.07
C ASP A 134 -2.47 5.06 11.88
N TYR A 135 -1.99 3.82 12.11
CA TYR A 135 -1.22 3.05 11.13
C TYR A 135 -1.90 2.88 9.76
N ASN A 136 -3.23 2.84 9.70
CA ASN A 136 -4.02 2.68 8.48
C ASN A 136 -4.17 3.95 7.63
N LEU A 137 -3.73 5.11 8.15
CA LEU A 137 -3.77 6.41 7.50
C LEU A 137 -2.40 6.76 6.90
N ASP A 138 -2.24 8.01 6.46
CA ASP A 138 -0.96 8.53 5.94
C ASP A 138 0.13 8.53 7.01
N GLN A 139 1.33 8.06 6.67
CA GLN A 139 2.46 7.93 7.58
C GLN A 139 3.60 8.92 7.32
N SER A 140 3.39 9.92 6.46
CA SER A 140 4.43 10.92 6.14
C SER A 140 4.95 11.65 7.39
N ASN A 141 4.07 11.96 8.34
CA ASN A 141 4.49 12.55 9.63
C ASN A 141 5.27 11.56 10.49
N THR A 142 4.91 10.27 10.46
CA THR A 142 5.63 9.21 11.19
C THR A 142 7.07 9.06 10.69
N GLU A 143 7.27 9.02 9.38
CA GLU A 143 8.58 8.94 8.74
C GLU A 143 9.41 10.21 9.03
N SER A 144 8.77 11.38 8.93
CA SER A 144 9.40 12.66 9.27
C SER A 144 9.81 12.71 10.75
N ALA A 145 8.95 12.22 11.66
CA ALA A 145 9.24 12.18 13.08
C ALA A 145 10.46 11.29 13.39
N ILE A 146 10.53 10.09 12.82
CA ILE A 146 11.69 9.20 12.99
C ILE A 146 12.96 9.91 12.51
N THR A 147 12.93 10.53 11.35
CA THR A 147 14.07 11.25 10.77
C THR A 147 14.53 12.40 11.67
N GLU A 148 13.61 13.25 12.13
CA GLU A 148 13.97 14.41 12.96
C GLU A 148 14.38 14.00 14.37
N LEU A 149 13.79 12.94 14.95
CA LEU A 149 14.23 12.37 16.22
C LEU A 149 15.67 11.80 16.12
N GLN A 150 15.97 11.12 15.01
CA GLN A 150 17.32 10.60 14.75
C GLN A 150 18.35 11.74 14.59
N ASN A 151 17.99 12.78 13.84
CA ASN A 151 18.82 13.99 13.69
C ASN A 151 19.09 14.65 15.03
N PHE A 152 18.06 14.76 15.88
CA PHE A 152 18.21 15.34 17.22
C PHE A 152 19.16 14.51 18.09
N LEU A 153 19.07 13.17 18.07
CA LEU A 153 20.01 12.29 18.80
C LEU A 153 21.46 12.47 18.32
N ASN A 154 21.65 12.66 17.02
CA ASN A 154 22.98 12.86 16.44
C ASN A 154 23.57 14.23 16.81
N ASP A 155 22.74 15.28 16.81
CA ASP A 155 23.16 16.66 17.06
C ASP A 155 23.32 16.97 18.56
N TYR A 156 22.53 16.32 19.42
CA TYR A 156 22.44 16.56 20.87
C TYR A 156 22.45 15.27 21.69
N PRO A 157 23.50 14.43 21.57
CA PRO A 157 23.53 13.11 22.25
C PRO A 157 23.47 13.20 23.79
N ASP A 158 24.00 14.27 24.36
CA ASP A 158 24.10 14.49 25.83
C ASP A 158 22.88 15.26 26.37
N SER A 159 21.90 15.61 25.56
CA SER A 159 20.70 16.32 26.00
C SER A 159 19.82 15.45 26.89
N GLU A 160 19.27 16.04 27.96
CA GLU A 160 18.25 15.37 28.79
C GLU A 160 17.03 14.94 27.95
N ARG A 161 16.71 15.68 26.86
CA ARG A 161 15.64 15.37 25.92
C ARG A 161 15.93 14.10 25.10
N SER A 162 17.20 13.72 24.94
CA SER A 162 17.61 12.53 24.19
C SER A 162 17.28 11.21 24.89
N LYS A 163 17.08 11.21 26.21
CA LYS A 163 16.88 10.00 27.01
C LYS A 163 15.72 9.12 26.56
N ASN A 164 14.64 9.68 26.06
CA ASN A 164 13.44 8.94 25.68
C ASN A 164 13.25 8.81 24.14
N ILE A 165 14.14 9.40 23.36
CA ILE A 165 13.95 9.47 21.90
C ILE A 165 14.00 8.08 21.24
N SER A 166 14.89 7.19 21.69
CA SER A 166 14.94 5.82 21.17
C SER A 166 13.63 5.08 21.34
N GLN A 167 12.94 5.29 22.48
CA GLN A 167 11.62 4.70 22.71
C GLN A 167 10.57 5.27 21.75
N LEU A 168 10.57 6.58 21.46
CA LEU A 168 9.68 7.20 20.49
C LEU A 168 9.94 6.68 19.07
N ILE A 169 11.21 6.52 18.69
CA ILE A 169 11.59 5.94 17.38
C ILE A 169 11.10 4.49 17.27
N ASP A 170 11.28 3.68 18.33
CA ASP A 170 10.82 2.29 18.36
C ASP A 170 9.30 2.20 18.20
N GLU A 171 8.53 3.07 18.87
CA GLU A 171 7.08 3.14 18.76
C GLU A 171 6.63 3.49 17.34
N LEU A 172 7.23 4.51 16.74
CA LEU A 172 6.90 4.94 15.38
C LEU A 172 7.33 3.88 14.34
N SER A 173 8.49 3.27 14.52
CA SER A 173 8.97 2.18 13.67
C SER A 173 8.02 0.99 13.71
N TYR A 174 7.59 0.60 14.90
CA TYR A 174 6.60 -0.46 15.05
C TYR A 174 5.26 -0.11 14.35
N LYS A 175 4.84 1.15 14.35
CA LYS A 175 3.64 1.59 13.62
C LYS A 175 3.78 1.37 12.10
N LEU A 176 4.95 1.65 11.52
CA LEU A 176 5.25 1.38 10.10
C LEU A 176 5.28 -0.12 9.80
N GLU A 177 5.97 -0.90 10.65
CA GLU A 177 5.99 -2.37 10.54
C GLU A 177 4.58 -2.96 10.58
N PHE A 178 3.75 -2.50 11.52
CA PHE A 178 2.39 -2.97 11.69
C PHE A 178 1.50 -2.61 10.50
N LYS A 179 1.68 -1.42 9.91
CA LYS A 179 1.04 -1.03 8.66
C LYS A 179 1.39 -1.97 7.52
N ALA A 180 2.69 -2.24 7.33
CA ALA A 180 3.18 -3.15 6.29
C ALA A 180 2.61 -4.57 6.49
N PHE A 181 2.60 -5.05 7.74
CA PHE A 181 2.02 -6.34 8.13
C PHE A 181 0.52 -6.42 7.80
N GLU A 182 -0.28 -5.44 8.22
CA GLU A 182 -1.73 -5.45 7.97
C GLU A 182 -2.05 -5.30 6.47
N ASN A 183 -1.25 -4.54 5.71
CA ASN A 183 -1.38 -4.46 4.25
C ASN A 183 -1.10 -5.83 3.59
N ALA A 184 -0.02 -6.51 3.97
CA ALA A 184 0.29 -7.85 3.47
C ALA A 184 -0.81 -8.87 3.83
N LYS A 185 -1.39 -8.76 5.02
CA LYS A 185 -2.45 -9.62 5.53
C LYS A 185 -3.77 -9.49 4.75
N GLN A 186 -4.01 -8.35 4.07
CA GLN A 186 -5.18 -8.23 3.21
C GLN A 186 -5.13 -9.22 2.04
N TYR A 187 -3.96 -9.44 1.42
CA TYR A 187 -3.81 -10.44 0.36
C TYR A 187 -4.17 -11.85 0.86
N TYR A 188 -3.76 -12.20 2.08
CA TYR A 188 -4.12 -13.49 2.68
C TYR A 188 -5.63 -13.61 2.91
N LYS A 189 -6.29 -12.56 3.43
CA LYS A 189 -7.74 -12.52 3.63
C LYS A 189 -8.52 -12.63 2.33
N MET A 190 -7.97 -12.14 1.22
CA MET A 190 -8.55 -12.25 -0.12
C MET A 190 -8.23 -13.59 -0.80
N ALA A 191 -7.56 -14.52 -0.12
CA ALA A 191 -7.07 -15.79 -0.65
C ALA A 191 -6.07 -15.64 -1.81
N GLU A 192 -5.46 -14.47 -1.97
CA GLU A 192 -4.37 -14.18 -2.91
C GLU A 192 -3.03 -14.69 -2.36
N TYR A 193 -2.91 -15.98 -2.18
CA TYR A 193 -1.83 -16.62 -1.42
C TYR A 193 -0.44 -16.39 -1.99
N LYS A 194 -0.31 -16.26 -3.32
CA LYS A 194 0.98 -15.91 -3.95
C LYS A 194 1.40 -14.50 -3.58
N ALA A 195 0.48 -13.54 -3.71
CA ALA A 195 0.74 -12.15 -3.37
C ALA A 195 1.00 -11.99 -1.86
N ALA A 196 0.23 -12.69 -1.01
CA ALA A 196 0.44 -12.70 0.44
C ALA A 196 1.85 -13.16 0.81
N SER A 197 2.33 -14.29 0.24
CA SER A 197 3.69 -14.78 0.53
C SER A 197 4.75 -13.75 0.18
N VAL A 198 4.68 -13.15 -1.01
CA VAL A 198 5.65 -12.14 -1.46
C VAL A 198 5.57 -10.88 -0.60
N ALA A 199 4.36 -10.38 -0.31
CA ALA A 199 4.18 -9.20 0.50
C ALA A 199 4.75 -9.37 1.92
N PHE A 200 4.56 -10.53 2.53
CA PHE A 200 5.13 -10.82 3.84
C PHE A 200 6.64 -11.07 3.81
N GLU A 201 7.18 -11.63 2.73
CA GLU A 201 8.63 -11.73 2.53
C GLU A 201 9.27 -10.34 2.44
N ASN A 202 8.64 -9.38 1.74
CA ASN A 202 9.06 -7.98 1.71
C ASN A 202 9.02 -7.34 3.10
N VAL A 203 7.98 -7.60 3.92
CA VAL A 203 7.93 -7.09 5.31
C VAL A 203 9.11 -7.60 6.13
N LEU A 204 9.54 -8.86 5.95
CA LEU A 204 10.72 -9.39 6.65
C LEU A 204 12.04 -8.78 6.14
N GLU A 205 12.09 -8.39 4.87
CA GLU A 205 13.24 -7.72 4.27
C GLU A 205 13.35 -6.26 4.76
N ASP A 206 12.23 -5.53 4.75
CA ASP A 206 12.16 -4.14 5.20
C ASP A 206 12.36 -4.00 6.72
N PHE A 207 11.86 -4.99 7.49
CA PHE A 207 11.90 -4.98 8.97
C PHE A 207 12.49 -6.29 9.53
N PRO A 208 13.80 -6.55 9.35
CA PRO A 208 14.42 -7.83 9.71
C PRO A 208 14.39 -8.13 11.22
N ALA A 209 14.33 -7.09 12.07
CA ALA A 209 14.25 -7.20 13.53
C ALA A 209 12.82 -7.21 14.08
N THR A 210 11.81 -7.30 13.22
CA THR A 210 10.39 -7.19 13.62
C THR A 210 9.99 -8.25 14.66
N LYS A 211 9.24 -7.81 15.68
CA LYS A 211 8.61 -8.71 16.65
C LYS A 211 7.43 -9.50 16.06
N LEU A 212 6.96 -9.13 14.87
CA LEU A 212 5.88 -9.81 14.13
C LEU A 212 6.36 -11.04 13.35
N LYS A 213 7.67 -11.32 13.34
CA LYS A 213 8.29 -12.43 12.60
C LYS A 213 7.57 -13.78 12.77
N PRO A 214 7.17 -14.22 13.99
CA PRO A 214 6.43 -15.45 14.14
C PRO A 214 5.08 -15.46 13.41
N GLN A 215 4.30 -14.37 13.51
CA GLN A 215 3.02 -14.23 12.84
C GLN A 215 3.19 -14.22 11.32
N ILE A 216 4.22 -13.55 10.82
CA ILE A 216 4.54 -13.48 9.39
C ILE A 216 4.86 -14.88 8.86
N TYR A 217 5.74 -15.62 9.51
CA TYR A 217 6.07 -16.99 9.10
C TYR A 217 4.87 -17.92 9.11
N ASP A 218 3.99 -17.83 10.11
CA ASP A 218 2.76 -18.61 10.17
C ASP A 218 1.87 -18.38 8.95
N ILE A 219 1.71 -17.11 8.56
CA ILE A 219 0.89 -16.76 7.39
C ILE A 219 1.57 -17.17 6.08
N ILE A 220 2.90 -17.01 5.94
CA ILE A 220 3.62 -17.45 4.73
C ILE A 220 3.52 -18.98 4.56
N VAL A 221 3.73 -19.75 5.62
CA VAL A 221 3.63 -21.21 5.57
C VAL A 221 2.23 -21.63 5.12
N LYS A 222 1.18 -21.04 5.71
CA LYS A 222 -0.22 -21.29 5.33
C LYS A 222 -0.50 -20.86 3.88
N SER A 223 -0.01 -19.70 3.46
CA SER A 223 -0.18 -19.21 2.09
C SER A 223 0.46 -20.13 1.06
N LYS A 224 1.71 -20.56 1.31
CA LYS A 224 2.42 -21.50 0.42
C LYS A 224 1.73 -22.87 0.37
N TYR A 225 1.17 -23.33 1.49
CA TYR A 225 0.37 -24.55 1.55
C TYR A 225 -0.89 -24.42 0.67
N GLU A 226 -1.70 -23.43 0.87
CA GLU A 226 -2.95 -23.20 0.11
C GLU A 226 -2.65 -23.02 -1.39
N LEU A 227 -1.61 -22.27 -1.73
CA LEU A 227 -1.16 -22.12 -3.10
C LEU A 227 -0.74 -23.43 -3.75
N ALA A 228 -0.06 -24.31 -3.02
CA ALA A 228 0.43 -25.57 -3.54
C ALA A 228 -0.70 -26.60 -3.75
N VAL A 229 -1.59 -26.78 -2.76
CA VAL A 229 -2.65 -27.78 -2.84
C VAL A 229 -3.72 -27.41 -3.87
N ASN A 230 -3.98 -26.13 -4.07
CA ASN A 230 -4.97 -25.61 -5.03
C ASN A 230 -4.37 -25.26 -6.40
N SER A 231 -3.13 -25.68 -6.69
CA SER A 231 -2.47 -25.40 -7.96
C SER A 231 -3.04 -26.20 -9.12
N VAL A 232 -2.99 -25.60 -10.32
CA VAL A 232 -3.19 -26.34 -11.58
C VAL A 232 -2.12 -27.41 -11.76
N TYR A 233 -2.42 -28.44 -12.54
CA TYR A 233 -1.60 -29.64 -12.72
C TYR A 233 -0.12 -29.32 -13.03
N ASP A 234 0.14 -28.43 -13.98
CA ASP A 234 1.50 -28.14 -14.48
C ASP A 234 2.40 -27.48 -13.43
N LEU A 235 1.82 -26.71 -12.51
CA LEU A 235 2.56 -25.98 -11.46
C LEU A 235 2.54 -26.71 -10.11
N LYS A 236 1.69 -27.73 -9.96
CA LYS A 236 1.41 -28.34 -8.65
C LYS A 236 2.64 -28.98 -8.03
N LYS A 237 3.43 -29.72 -8.84
CA LYS A 237 4.63 -30.42 -8.35
C LYS A 237 5.64 -29.44 -7.77
N GLU A 238 6.01 -28.40 -8.54
CA GLU A 238 6.97 -27.38 -8.12
C GLU A 238 6.52 -26.67 -6.84
N ARG A 239 5.25 -26.29 -6.78
CA ARG A 239 4.69 -25.58 -5.60
C ARG A 239 4.60 -26.45 -4.36
N LEU A 240 4.27 -27.74 -4.50
CA LEU A 240 4.29 -28.70 -3.40
C LEU A 240 5.72 -28.86 -2.85
N ASP A 241 6.72 -28.99 -3.72
CA ASP A 241 8.11 -29.12 -3.33
C ASP A 241 8.63 -27.86 -2.62
N ALA A 242 8.34 -26.69 -3.17
CA ALA A 242 8.70 -25.40 -2.58
C ALA A 242 8.02 -25.15 -1.21
N ALA A 243 6.72 -25.45 -1.10
CA ALA A 243 5.99 -25.31 0.16
C ALA A 243 6.50 -26.25 1.25
N SER A 244 6.80 -27.52 0.89
CA SER A 244 7.39 -28.52 1.81
C SER A 244 8.77 -28.07 2.32
N ALA A 245 9.64 -27.61 1.42
CA ALA A 245 10.97 -27.13 1.79
C ALA A 245 10.89 -25.91 2.72
N TYR A 246 9.97 -24.98 2.42
CA TYR A 246 9.74 -23.80 3.26
C TYR A 246 9.23 -24.20 4.64
N ALA A 247 8.19 -25.02 4.73
CA ALA A 247 7.63 -25.48 6.01
C ALA A 247 8.68 -26.17 6.89
N LYS A 248 9.48 -27.07 6.29
CA LYS A 248 10.58 -27.74 6.98
C LYS A 248 11.62 -26.76 7.51
N ARG A 249 11.97 -25.75 6.71
CA ARG A 249 12.92 -24.71 7.11
C ARG A 249 12.40 -23.91 8.30
N ILE A 250 11.14 -23.44 8.26
CA ILE A 250 10.57 -22.65 9.36
C ILE A 250 10.43 -23.46 10.65
N ALA A 251 10.06 -24.73 10.55
CA ALA A 251 10.03 -25.62 11.73
C ALA A 251 11.39 -25.75 12.42
N ALA A 252 12.47 -25.76 11.63
CA ALA A 252 13.85 -25.81 12.16
C ALA A 252 14.35 -24.46 12.67
N GLU A 253 13.95 -23.34 12.03
CA GLU A 253 14.37 -21.98 12.40
C GLU A 253 13.73 -21.51 13.72
N MET A 254 12.50 -21.96 14.00
CA MET A 254 11.72 -21.52 15.17
C MET A 254 11.33 -22.69 16.10
N PRO A 255 12.27 -23.50 16.61
CA PRO A 255 11.96 -24.68 17.38
C PRO A 255 11.16 -24.35 18.64
N ASN A 256 10.30 -25.28 19.07
CA ASN A 256 9.48 -25.17 20.28
C ASN A 256 8.44 -24.01 20.26
N THR A 257 8.11 -23.48 19.09
CA THR A 257 7.09 -22.44 18.94
C THR A 257 5.79 -23.00 18.34
N VAL A 258 4.70 -22.24 18.48
CA VAL A 258 3.42 -22.56 17.81
C VAL A 258 3.60 -22.58 16.28
N VAL A 259 4.43 -21.71 15.75
CA VAL A 259 4.74 -21.65 14.32
C VAL A 259 5.43 -22.92 13.83
N ALA A 260 6.42 -23.44 14.59
CA ALA A 260 7.07 -24.70 14.26
C ALA A 260 6.08 -25.87 14.24
N LYS A 261 5.13 -25.90 15.18
CA LYS A 261 4.07 -26.91 15.18
C LYS A 261 3.19 -26.80 13.94
N THR A 262 2.70 -25.61 13.62
CA THR A 262 1.92 -25.37 12.39
C THR A 262 2.70 -25.80 11.14
N ALA A 263 3.98 -25.42 11.05
CA ALA A 263 4.82 -25.75 9.91
C ALA A 263 5.04 -27.26 9.76
N ASN A 264 5.26 -28.01 10.84
CA ASN A 264 5.37 -29.46 10.83
C ASN A 264 4.06 -30.14 10.42
N ASP A 265 2.92 -29.66 10.95
CA ASP A 265 1.60 -30.20 10.58
C ASP A 265 1.32 -30.00 9.09
N LEU A 266 1.63 -28.82 8.54
CA LEU A 266 1.45 -28.53 7.12
C LEU A 266 2.48 -29.25 6.25
N TYR A 267 3.72 -29.42 6.70
CA TYR A 267 4.72 -30.26 6.04
C TYR A 267 4.21 -31.69 5.86
N THR A 268 3.67 -32.29 6.92
CA THR A 268 3.12 -33.67 6.86
C THR A 268 1.97 -33.77 5.84
N LYS A 269 1.08 -32.79 5.80
CA LYS A 269 -0.02 -32.71 4.82
C LYS A 269 0.51 -32.57 3.39
N LEU A 270 1.54 -31.73 3.17
CA LEU A 270 2.18 -31.54 1.87
C LEU A 270 2.83 -32.84 1.36
N GLU A 271 3.54 -33.59 2.21
CA GLU A 271 4.13 -34.85 1.83
C GLU A 271 3.03 -35.89 1.43
N ALA A 272 1.93 -35.92 2.17
CA ALA A 272 0.79 -36.76 1.79
C ALA A 272 0.17 -36.34 0.45
N GLU A 273 0.08 -35.05 0.18
CA GLU A 273 -0.44 -34.52 -1.09
C GLU A 273 0.51 -34.82 -2.26
N LYS A 274 1.84 -34.76 -2.06
CA LYS A 274 2.83 -35.19 -3.07
C LYS A 274 2.62 -36.63 -3.49
N VAL A 275 2.39 -37.53 -2.52
CA VAL A 275 2.13 -38.95 -2.82
C VAL A 275 0.84 -39.11 -3.64
N LYS A 276 -0.22 -38.35 -3.32
CA LYS A 276 -1.47 -38.39 -4.10
C LYS A 276 -1.23 -37.86 -5.52
N PHE A 277 -0.53 -36.73 -5.64
CA PHE A 277 -0.25 -36.11 -6.93
C PHE A 277 0.63 -36.98 -7.83
N ALA A 278 1.62 -37.69 -7.27
CA ALA A 278 2.43 -38.65 -8.01
C ALA A 278 1.58 -39.75 -8.67
N LYS A 279 0.55 -40.28 -7.97
CA LYS A 279 -0.39 -41.22 -8.56
C LYS A 279 -1.19 -40.62 -9.71
N VAL A 280 -1.63 -39.38 -9.58
CA VAL A 280 -2.32 -38.66 -10.66
C VAL A 280 -1.40 -38.49 -11.87
N GLN A 281 -0.11 -38.14 -11.67
CA GLN A 281 0.85 -38.04 -12.76
C GLN A 281 1.01 -39.33 -13.55
N VAL A 282 1.14 -40.45 -12.88
CA VAL A 282 1.22 -41.78 -13.55
C VAL A 282 -0.04 -42.04 -14.39
N GLU A 283 -1.22 -41.75 -13.86
CA GLU A 283 -2.47 -41.98 -14.61
C GLU A 283 -2.60 -41.03 -15.82
N VAL A 284 -2.17 -39.77 -15.68
CA VAL A 284 -2.16 -38.81 -16.78
C VAL A 284 -1.21 -39.25 -17.91
N GLU A 285 0.00 -39.70 -17.57
CA GLU A 285 0.96 -40.19 -18.56
C GLU A 285 0.45 -41.45 -19.28
N LYS A 286 -0.18 -42.36 -18.54
CA LYS A 286 -0.82 -43.52 -19.14
C LYS A 286 -1.91 -43.13 -20.15
N ARG A 287 -2.82 -42.22 -19.77
CA ARG A 287 -3.87 -41.74 -20.68
C ARG A 287 -3.31 -41.01 -21.91
N LYS A 288 -2.24 -40.25 -21.74
CA LYS A 288 -1.56 -39.56 -22.82
C LYS A 288 -0.97 -40.56 -23.82
N ALA A 289 -0.26 -41.58 -23.31
CA ALA A 289 0.28 -42.65 -24.15
C ALA A 289 -0.82 -43.45 -24.91
N GLU A 290 -1.94 -43.76 -24.25
CA GLU A 290 -3.09 -44.41 -24.89
C GLU A 290 -3.72 -43.53 -25.99
N TYR A 291 -3.82 -42.22 -25.74
CA TYR A 291 -4.32 -41.26 -26.73
C TYR A 291 -3.38 -41.14 -27.94
N GLU A 292 -2.09 -41.00 -27.71
CA GLU A 292 -1.07 -40.94 -28.80
C GLU A 292 -1.07 -42.20 -29.64
N ALA A 293 -1.21 -43.41 -29.01
CA ALA A 293 -1.34 -44.63 -29.73
C ALA A 293 -2.63 -44.70 -30.58
N LYS A 294 -3.75 -44.19 -30.08
CA LYS A 294 -5.01 -44.11 -30.86
C LYS A 294 -4.89 -43.17 -32.05
N VAL A 295 -4.26 -41.98 -31.86
CA VAL A 295 -4.02 -41.03 -32.95
C VAL A 295 -3.14 -41.67 -34.03
N LYS A 296 -2.01 -42.26 -33.65
CA LYS A 296 -1.09 -42.91 -34.59
C LYS A 296 -1.78 -44.05 -35.36
N ASN A 297 -2.61 -44.87 -34.71
CA ASN A 297 -3.39 -45.90 -35.40
C ASN A 297 -4.44 -45.32 -36.37
N ALA A 298 -5.06 -44.21 -35.99
CA ALA A 298 -6.02 -43.55 -36.89
C ALA A 298 -5.32 -42.94 -38.15
N GLU A 299 -4.17 -42.31 -37.98
CA GLU A 299 -3.35 -41.76 -39.05
C GLU A 299 -2.86 -42.89 -39.98
N ALA A 300 -2.39 -44.02 -39.43
CA ALA A 300 -1.97 -45.18 -40.21
C ALA A 300 -3.12 -45.75 -41.06
N LYS A 301 -4.32 -45.90 -40.50
CA LYS A 301 -5.50 -46.32 -41.26
C LYS A 301 -5.95 -45.33 -42.36
N GLU A 302 -5.77 -44.06 -42.10
CA GLU A 302 -6.09 -43.01 -43.10
C GLU A 302 -5.07 -43.03 -44.27
N SER A 303 -3.77 -43.20 -43.97
CA SER A 303 -2.74 -43.34 -45.00
C SER A 303 -2.93 -44.59 -45.84
N GLU A 304 -3.24 -45.72 -45.23
CA GLU A 304 -3.54 -47.00 -45.95
C GLU A 304 -4.77 -46.82 -46.88
N LYS A 305 -5.85 -46.15 -46.41
CA LYS A 305 -7.00 -45.85 -47.24
C LYS A 305 -6.67 -44.96 -48.42
N LYS A 306 -5.79 -43.94 -48.22
CA LYS A 306 -5.33 -43.06 -49.30
C LYS A 306 -4.50 -43.82 -50.32
N GLU A 307 -3.62 -44.72 -49.90
CA GLU A 307 -2.81 -45.55 -50.75
C GLU A 307 -3.67 -46.49 -51.62
N ILE A 308 -4.61 -47.24 -51.01
CA ILE A 308 -5.59 -48.08 -51.72
C ILE A 308 -6.42 -47.26 -52.73
N ALA A 309 -6.84 -46.06 -52.38
CA ALA A 309 -7.60 -45.18 -53.30
C ALA A 309 -6.73 -44.72 -54.48
N LEU A 310 -5.43 -44.45 -54.22
CA LEU A 310 -4.49 -44.06 -55.29
C LEU A 310 -4.20 -45.20 -56.26
N GLU A 311 -3.97 -46.41 -55.73
CA GLU A 311 -3.81 -47.65 -56.55
C GLU A 311 -5.02 -47.91 -57.43
N LYS A 312 -6.23 -47.87 -56.82
CA LYS A 312 -7.48 -48.04 -57.55
C LYS A 312 -7.65 -46.99 -58.66
N ASN A 313 -7.25 -45.74 -58.42
CA ASN A 313 -7.34 -44.67 -59.43
C ASN A 313 -6.32 -44.91 -60.58
N GLN A 314 -5.10 -45.35 -60.24
CA GLN A 314 -4.09 -45.72 -61.24
C GLN A 314 -4.54 -46.89 -62.12
N LEU A 315 -5.15 -47.94 -61.51
CA LEU A 315 -5.68 -49.09 -62.23
C LEU A 315 -6.85 -48.69 -63.15
N ASN A 316 -7.72 -47.79 -62.72
CA ASN A 316 -8.79 -47.27 -63.56
C ASN A 316 -8.25 -46.42 -64.75
N LEU A 317 -7.23 -45.62 -64.56
CA LEU A 317 -6.57 -44.87 -65.64
C LEU A 317 -5.89 -45.79 -66.65
N GLN A 318 -5.23 -46.86 -66.19
CA GLN A 318 -4.65 -47.90 -67.07
C GLN A 318 -5.74 -48.57 -67.89
N LYS A 319 -6.82 -49.01 -67.30
CA LYS A 319 -7.98 -49.62 -68.01
C LYS A 319 -8.58 -48.68 -69.06
N ALA A 320 -8.74 -47.40 -68.71
CA ALA A 320 -9.23 -46.38 -69.65
C ALA A 320 -8.28 -46.14 -70.80
N ALA A 321 -6.96 -46.12 -70.57
CA ALA A 321 -5.92 -46.02 -71.63
C ALA A 321 -5.89 -47.24 -72.57
N GLU A 322 -6.05 -48.47 -71.97
CA GLU A 322 -6.18 -49.69 -72.78
C GLU A 322 -7.45 -49.67 -73.64
N GLN A 323 -8.59 -49.26 -73.09
CA GLN A 323 -9.83 -49.14 -73.86
C GLN A 323 -9.71 -48.14 -75.03
N THR A 324 -9.09 -46.99 -74.76
CA THR A 324 -8.82 -45.97 -75.79
C THR A 324 -7.93 -46.55 -76.92
N ARG A 325 -6.87 -47.33 -76.56
CA ARG A 325 -6.01 -48.00 -77.56
C ARG A 325 -6.80 -49.03 -78.36
N ARG A 326 -7.66 -49.83 -77.78
CA ARG A 326 -8.52 -50.83 -78.48
C ARG A 326 -9.48 -50.13 -79.40
N ASP A 327 -10.08 -49.04 -79.03
CA ASP A 327 -11.05 -48.28 -79.84
C ASP A 327 -10.30 -47.57 -81.00
N SER A 328 -9.11 -47.03 -80.78
CA SER A 328 -8.26 -46.48 -81.84
C SER A 328 -7.80 -47.54 -82.89
N ALA A 329 -7.49 -48.79 -82.43
CA ALA A 329 -7.14 -49.91 -83.31
C ALA A 329 -8.31 -50.36 -84.13
N LYS A 330 -9.56 -50.29 -83.63
CA LYS A 330 -10.75 -50.60 -84.46
C LYS A 330 -11.04 -49.56 -85.51
N ILE A 331 -10.72 -48.30 -85.30
CA ILE A 331 -10.88 -47.20 -86.30
C ILE A 331 -9.87 -47.28 -87.37
N SER A 332 -8.68 -47.87 -87.16
CA SER A 332 -7.58 -48.03 -88.14
C SER A 332 -7.65 -49.28 -88.98
N SER A 333 -8.63 -50.21 -88.85
CA SER A 333 -8.83 -51.32 -89.76
C SER A 333 -9.47 -50.79 -91.10
N PRO A 334 -8.87 -51.03 -92.27
CA PRO A 334 -9.42 -50.51 -93.50
C PRO A 334 -10.76 -51.22 -93.79
N GLU A 335 -11.79 -50.43 -94.13
CA GLU A 335 -13.03 -50.95 -94.65
C GLU A 335 -12.77 -51.78 -95.90
N PRO A 336 -13.44 -52.92 -96.12
CA PRO A 336 -13.34 -53.71 -97.29
C PRO A 336 -13.87 -52.93 -98.52
N GLN A 337 -13.00 -52.66 -99.51
CA GLN A 337 -13.41 -52.01 -100.76
C GLN A 337 -14.51 -52.82 -101.42
N ALA A 338 -15.65 -52.28 -101.68
CA ALA A 338 -16.71 -52.83 -102.45
C ALA A 338 -16.32 -52.84 -103.91
N THR A 339 -16.03 -54.00 -104.48
CA THR A 339 -15.78 -54.22 -105.94
C THR A 339 -17.10 -54.16 -106.69
N PHE A 340 -17.32 -53.04 -107.37
CA PHE A 340 -18.43 -52.96 -108.36
C PHE A 340 -18.03 -53.72 -109.63
N LYS A 341 -18.73 -54.87 -109.92
CA LYS A 341 -18.68 -55.56 -111.19
C LYS A 341 -19.72 -54.91 -112.09
N PHE A 342 -19.24 -54.25 -113.16
CA PHE A 342 -20.07 -53.90 -114.31
C PHE A 342 -20.36 -55.14 -115.12
N LYS A 343 -21.65 -55.47 -115.39
CA LYS A 343 -22.12 -56.39 -116.46
C LYS A 343 -22.46 -55.59 -117.67
N ARG A 344 -21.84 -56.09 -118.84
CA ARG A 344 -22.31 -55.71 -120.19
C ARG A 344 -23.71 -56.17 -120.42
#